data_416feb7775c45555806344165262a310
#
_entry.id   416feb7775c45555806344165262a310
#
_cell.length_a   1.000
_cell.length_b   1.000
_cell.length_c   1.000
_cell.angle_alpha   90.00
_cell.angle_beta   90.00
_cell.angle_gamma   90.00
#
_symmetry.space_group_name_H-M   'P 1'
#
loop_
_entity.id
_entity.type
_entity.pdbx_description
1 polymer ?
#
loop_
_entity_poly.entity_id
_entity_poly.type
_entity_poly.pdbx_seq_one_letter_code
_entity_poly.pdbx_strand_id
1 'polypeptide(L)'
;MAHSKIGWKTAAALVISNMIGTGVFTSLGYQISDLKNTTSILLLWSIGGLLALIGAFIYSELASKFKQSGGDYIYLSRTFHPVFGYLSSWISLFVGFSAPISLAALAMGKYLNVFGLDLGKEFAIAMILIVAVFQSFSLNLSSKFQNIFTILKVVFIIVLIALG
;
A
#
# COMPACT_ATOMS: atom_id res chain seq x y z
N MET A 1 -26.20 1.15 -16.37
CA MET A 1 -24.76 0.84 -16.20
C MET A 1 -24.65 -0.33 -15.25
N ALA A 2 -24.23 -1.50 -15.71
CA ALA A 2 -24.10 -2.68 -14.89
C ALA A 2 -22.92 -2.46 -13.91
N HIS A 3 -23.22 -2.30 -12.62
CA HIS A 3 -22.21 -2.34 -11.58
C HIS A 3 -21.61 -3.75 -11.57
N SER A 4 -20.44 -3.93 -12.17
CA SER A 4 -19.68 -5.17 -12.02
C SER A 4 -19.28 -5.29 -10.56
N LYS A 5 -19.98 -6.16 -9.83
CA LYS A 5 -19.67 -6.44 -8.44
C LYS A 5 -18.30 -7.15 -8.39
N ILE A 6 -17.34 -6.53 -7.79
CA ILE A 6 -16.03 -7.15 -7.53
C ILE A 6 -16.24 -8.31 -6.57
N GLY A 7 -15.85 -9.52 -6.98
CA GLY A 7 -15.93 -10.69 -6.12
C GLY A 7 -15.01 -10.58 -4.91
N TRP A 8 -15.34 -11.28 -3.81
CA TRP A 8 -14.57 -11.23 -2.56
C TRP A 8 -13.10 -11.64 -2.76
N LYS A 9 -12.80 -12.57 -3.66
CA LYS A 9 -11.41 -12.98 -3.97
C LYS A 9 -10.59 -11.84 -4.58
N THR A 10 -11.20 -11.09 -5.52
CA THR A 10 -10.55 -9.93 -6.14
C THR A 10 -10.38 -8.80 -5.13
N ALA A 11 -11.37 -8.56 -4.27
CA ALA A 11 -11.27 -7.57 -3.21
C ALA A 11 -10.16 -7.93 -2.22
N ALA A 12 -10.07 -9.19 -1.78
CA ALA A 12 -8.99 -9.67 -0.90
C ALA A 12 -7.61 -9.51 -1.56
N ALA A 13 -7.48 -9.88 -2.85
CA ALA A 13 -6.22 -9.70 -3.59
C ALA A 13 -5.79 -8.23 -3.68
N LEU A 14 -6.73 -7.31 -3.88
CA LEU A 14 -6.45 -5.86 -3.88
C LEU A 14 -5.95 -5.37 -2.51
N VAL A 15 -6.58 -5.83 -1.43
CA VAL A 15 -6.14 -5.47 -0.06
C VAL A 15 -4.74 -6.01 0.21
N ILE A 16 -4.48 -7.29 -0.06
CA ILE A 16 -3.15 -7.91 0.11
C ILE A 16 -2.11 -7.16 -0.74
N SER A 17 -2.44 -6.79 -1.97
CA SER A 17 -1.55 -6.02 -2.85
C SER A 17 -1.14 -4.67 -2.27
N ASN A 18 -2.08 -3.98 -1.62
CA ASN A 18 -1.81 -2.70 -0.98
C ASN A 18 -1.02 -2.84 0.33
N MET A 19 -1.24 -3.93 1.07
CA MET A 19 -0.51 -4.20 2.32
C MET A 19 0.96 -4.57 2.05
N ILE A 20 1.22 -5.37 1.00
CA ILE A 20 2.58 -5.75 0.59
C ILE A 20 3.14 -4.66 -0.33
N GLY A 21 3.57 -3.56 0.27
CA GLY A 21 4.19 -2.43 -0.41
C GLY A 21 5.71 -2.40 -0.24
N THR A 22 6.34 -1.35 -0.75
CA THR A 22 7.78 -1.06 -0.58
C THR A 22 8.17 -0.92 0.89
N GLY A 23 7.23 -0.52 1.76
CA GLY A 23 7.46 -0.35 3.19
C GLY A 23 7.99 -1.61 3.88
N VAL A 24 7.49 -2.79 3.52
CA VAL A 24 7.97 -4.07 4.08
C VAL A 24 9.45 -4.26 3.81
N PHE A 25 9.90 -4.00 2.58
CA PHE A 25 11.29 -4.22 2.17
C PHE A 25 12.23 -3.11 2.66
N THR A 26 11.82 -1.84 2.55
CA THR A 26 12.66 -0.71 2.93
C THR A 26 12.74 -0.53 4.45
N SER A 27 11.62 -0.66 5.16
CA SER A 27 11.61 -0.49 6.62
C SER A 27 12.37 -1.61 7.33
N LEU A 28 12.29 -2.85 6.84
CA LEU A 28 13.04 -3.96 7.41
C LEU A 28 14.56 -3.74 7.27
N GLY A 29 15.02 -3.24 6.12
CA GLY A 29 16.42 -2.91 5.92
C GLY A 29 16.95 -1.87 6.93
N TYR A 30 16.19 -0.78 7.16
CA TYR A 30 16.55 0.21 8.18
C TYR A 30 16.50 -0.36 9.60
N GLN A 31 15.48 -1.15 9.92
CA GLN A 31 15.35 -1.77 11.25
C GLN A 31 16.50 -2.73 11.57
N ILE A 32 16.96 -3.49 10.60
CA ILE A 32 18.10 -4.40 10.80
C ILE A 32 19.38 -3.62 11.07
N SER A 33 19.61 -2.50 10.39
CA SER A 33 20.80 -1.66 10.60
C SER A 33 20.78 -0.94 11.94
N ASP A 34 19.61 -0.47 12.39
CA ASP A 34 19.49 0.37 13.58
C ASP A 34 19.33 -0.43 14.88
N LEU A 35 18.47 -1.43 14.88
CA LEU A 35 18.09 -2.18 16.09
C LEU A 35 19.07 -3.30 16.46
N LYS A 36 19.86 -3.83 15.50
CA LYS A 36 20.85 -4.89 15.68
C LYS A 36 20.38 -6.11 16.52
N ASN A 37 19.08 -6.23 16.79
CA ASN A 37 18.48 -7.27 17.62
C ASN A 37 17.23 -7.84 16.94
N THR A 38 17.34 -9.08 16.50
CA THR A 38 16.27 -9.80 15.80
C THR A 38 15.01 -9.94 16.65
N THR A 39 15.14 -10.15 17.96
CA THR A 39 14.00 -10.30 18.86
C THR A 39 13.17 -9.02 18.93
N SER A 40 13.82 -7.85 18.98
CA SER A 40 13.13 -6.55 19.00
C SER A 40 12.37 -6.31 17.70
N ILE A 41 12.95 -6.68 16.56
CA ILE A 41 12.28 -6.57 15.25
C ILE A 41 11.05 -7.48 15.20
N LEU A 42 11.17 -8.74 15.62
CA LEU A 42 10.06 -9.69 15.66
C LEU A 42 8.93 -9.23 16.57
N LEU A 43 9.25 -8.72 17.76
CA LEU A 43 8.25 -8.17 18.69
C LEU A 43 7.52 -6.96 18.08
N LEU A 44 8.25 -6.06 17.46
CA LEU A 44 7.69 -4.87 16.81
C LEU A 44 6.73 -5.25 15.69
N TRP A 45 7.10 -6.20 14.85
CA TRP A 45 6.24 -6.70 13.78
C TRP A 45 5.03 -7.49 14.31
N SER A 46 5.21 -8.26 15.38
CA SER A 46 4.11 -9.02 16.01
C SER A 46 3.07 -8.09 16.64
N ILE A 47 3.53 -7.06 17.38
CA ILE A 47 2.64 -6.06 17.98
C ILE A 47 1.95 -5.24 16.88
N GLY A 48 2.69 -4.79 15.88
CA GLY A 48 2.13 -4.07 14.73
C GLY A 48 1.08 -4.90 13.98
N GLY A 49 1.35 -6.18 13.76
CA GLY A 49 0.41 -7.11 13.13
C GLY A 49 -0.86 -7.31 13.96
N LEU A 50 -0.73 -7.43 15.29
CA LEU A 50 -1.88 -7.54 16.19
C LEU A 50 -2.75 -6.27 16.14
N LEU A 51 -2.15 -5.10 16.20
CA LEU A 51 -2.85 -3.82 16.10
C LEU A 51 -3.55 -3.66 14.75
N ALA A 52 -2.89 -4.06 13.65
CA ALA A 52 -3.48 -4.05 12.32
C ALA A 52 -4.69 -4.98 12.22
N LEU A 53 -4.61 -6.16 12.85
CA LEU A 53 -5.71 -7.13 12.89
C LEU A 53 -6.92 -6.57 13.66
N ILE A 54 -6.70 -5.94 14.81
CA ILE A 54 -7.76 -5.26 15.58
C ILE A 54 -8.39 -4.16 14.72
N GLY A 55 -7.57 -3.35 14.06
CA GLY A 55 -8.05 -2.33 13.11
C GLY A 55 -8.91 -2.91 12.00
N ALA A 56 -8.49 -4.04 11.41
CA ALA A 56 -9.26 -4.70 10.36
C ALA A 56 -10.65 -5.16 10.83
N PHE A 57 -10.78 -5.67 12.05
CA PHE A 57 -12.09 -6.01 12.64
C PHE A 57 -12.99 -4.78 12.80
N ILE A 58 -12.44 -3.69 13.34
CA ILE A 58 -13.19 -2.43 13.52
C ILE A 58 -13.68 -1.90 12.16
N TYR A 59 -12.80 -1.86 11.16
CA TYR A 59 -13.17 -1.41 9.81
C TYR A 59 -14.19 -2.33 9.15
N SER A 60 -14.10 -3.63 9.36
CA SER A 60 -15.09 -4.60 8.85
C SER A 60 -16.48 -4.34 9.45
N GLU A 61 -16.57 -4.07 10.74
CA GLU A 61 -17.82 -3.73 11.40
C GLU A 61 -18.39 -2.39 10.90
N LEU A 62 -17.56 -1.36 10.81
CA LEU A 62 -17.96 -0.05 10.27
C LEU A 62 -18.45 -0.16 8.82
N ALA A 63 -17.76 -0.95 7.98
CA ALA A 63 -18.15 -1.18 6.60
C ALA A 63 -19.49 -1.92 6.48
N SER A 64 -19.78 -2.84 7.40
CA SER A 64 -21.07 -3.52 7.43
C SER A 64 -22.23 -2.61 7.86
N LYS A 65 -21.95 -1.67 8.74
CA LYS A 65 -22.92 -0.71 9.29
C LYS A 65 -23.18 0.45 8.32
N PHE A 66 -22.12 1.00 7.74
CA PHE A 66 -22.20 2.13 6.80
C PHE A 66 -22.00 1.63 5.37
N LYS A 67 -23.08 1.26 4.70
CA LYS A 67 -23.07 0.75 3.31
C LYS A 67 -22.83 1.84 2.25
N GLN A 68 -22.21 2.95 2.61
CA GLN A 68 -21.90 4.08 1.73
C GLN A 68 -20.44 4.00 1.29
N SER A 69 -20.18 4.30 0.02
CA SER A 69 -18.82 4.43 -0.49
C SER A 69 -18.17 5.71 0.04
N GLY A 70 -16.93 5.63 0.53
CA GLY A 70 -16.19 6.78 1.04
C GLY A 70 -15.18 6.46 2.15
N GLY A 71 -15.08 5.18 2.56
CA GLY A 71 -14.06 4.72 3.51
C GLY A 71 -13.99 5.55 4.79
N ASP A 72 -12.77 5.91 5.19
CA ASP A 72 -12.48 6.65 6.43
C ASP A 72 -13.26 7.94 6.57
N TYR A 73 -13.49 8.65 5.46
CA TYR A 73 -14.30 9.86 5.46
C TYR A 73 -15.69 9.63 6.04
N ILE A 74 -16.39 8.61 5.53
CA ILE A 74 -17.76 8.29 5.97
C ILE A 74 -17.76 7.80 7.42
N TYR A 75 -16.82 6.92 7.77
CA TYR A 75 -16.77 6.33 9.10
C TYR A 75 -16.53 7.39 10.16
N LEU A 76 -15.54 8.26 9.99
CA LEU A 76 -15.22 9.32 10.95
C LEU A 76 -16.28 10.43 10.96
N SER A 77 -16.83 10.82 9.80
CA SER A 77 -17.86 11.84 9.72
C SER A 77 -19.15 11.41 10.42
N ARG A 78 -19.51 10.13 10.34
CA ARG A 78 -20.75 9.58 10.91
C ARG A 78 -20.60 9.18 12.38
N THR A 79 -19.40 8.77 12.77
CA THR A 79 -19.14 8.30 14.16
C THR A 79 -18.80 9.47 15.09
N PHE A 80 -18.05 10.45 14.63
CA PHE A 80 -17.61 11.59 15.44
C PHE A 80 -18.20 12.91 14.95
N HIS A 81 -17.59 13.51 13.93
CA HIS A 81 -18.00 14.80 13.38
C HIS A 81 -17.50 14.96 11.94
N PRO A 82 -18.21 15.68 11.04
CA PRO A 82 -17.80 15.88 9.64
C PRO A 82 -16.37 16.42 9.47
N VAL A 83 -15.90 17.25 10.40
CA VAL A 83 -14.54 17.79 10.39
C VAL A 83 -13.47 16.69 10.46
N PHE A 84 -13.68 15.65 11.28
CA PHE A 84 -12.74 14.54 11.37
C PHE A 84 -12.68 13.71 10.08
N GLY A 85 -13.82 13.51 9.42
CA GLY A 85 -13.84 12.88 8.10
C GLY A 85 -13.10 13.71 7.05
N TYR A 86 -13.29 15.03 7.04
CA TYR A 86 -12.57 15.92 6.15
C TYR A 86 -11.06 15.89 6.37
N LEU A 87 -10.61 16.02 7.62
CA LEU A 87 -9.19 15.93 7.97
C LEU A 87 -8.60 14.58 7.61
N SER A 88 -9.30 13.49 7.88
CA SER A 88 -8.87 12.15 7.50
C SER A 88 -8.68 12.00 5.99
N SER A 89 -9.58 12.57 5.18
CA SER A 89 -9.44 12.54 3.73
C SER A 89 -8.18 13.25 3.24
N TRP A 90 -7.85 14.40 3.83
CA TRP A 90 -6.63 15.13 3.52
C TRP A 90 -5.38 14.34 3.91
N ILE A 91 -5.38 13.78 5.11
CA ILE A 91 -4.27 12.93 5.58
C ILE A 91 -4.11 11.71 4.67
N SER A 92 -5.21 11.05 4.32
CA SER A 92 -5.17 9.90 3.41
C SER A 92 -4.62 10.27 2.03
N LEU A 93 -5.02 11.44 1.49
CA LEU A 93 -4.55 11.89 0.17
C LEU A 93 -3.04 12.14 0.17
N PHE A 94 -2.53 12.92 1.11
CA PHE A 94 -1.11 13.32 1.12
C PHE A 94 -0.21 12.27 1.74
N VAL A 95 -0.57 11.75 2.91
CA VAL A 95 0.27 10.82 3.67
C VAL A 95 -0.01 9.37 3.29
N GLY A 96 -1.28 9.00 3.10
CA GLY A 96 -1.67 7.63 2.81
C GLY A 96 -1.37 7.18 1.38
N PHE A 97 -1.51 8.07 0.40
CA PHE A 97 -1.35 7.72 -1.01
C PHE A 97 -0.17 8.42 -1.68
N SER A 98 -0.09 9.75 -1.62
CA SER A 98 0.91 10.50 -2.38
C SER A 98 2.34 10.27 -1.86
N ALA A 99 2.53 10.25 -0.55
CA ALA A 99 3.85 10.04 0.03
C ALA A 99 4.44 8.65 -0.26
N PRO A 100 3.70 7.52 -0.10
CA PRO A 100 4.20 6.19 -0.48
C PRO A 100 4.53 6.05 -1.97
N ILE A 101 3.74 6.66 -2.86
CA ILE A 101 4.03 6.66 -4.30
C ILE A 101 5.34 7.37 -4.58
N SER A 102 5.52 8.56 -4.00
CA SER A 102 6.75 9.34 -4.16
C SER A 102 7.97 8.61 -3.59
N LEU A 103 7.82 7.99 -2.42
CA LEU A 103 8.88 7.21 -1.78
C LEU A 103 9.29 6.00 -2.64
N ALA A 104 8.32 5.28 -3.20
CA ALA A 104 8.57 4.14 -4.07
C ALA A 104 9.31 4.56 -5.36
N ALA A 105 8.90 5.66 -5.97
CA ALA A 105 9.53 6.19 -7.17
C ALA A 105 10.97 6.66 -6.91
N LEU A 106 11.22 7.34 -5.78
CA LEU A 106 12.56 7.77 -5.36
C LEU A 106 13.45 6.56 -5.03
N ALA A 107 12.91 5.53 -4.36
CA ALA A 107 13.65 4.31 -4.09
C ALA A 107 14.06 3.62 -5.39
N MET A 108 13.16 3.53 -6.39
CA MET A 108 13.48 2.99 -7.70
C MET A 108 14.60 3.77 -8.39
N GLY A 109 14.57 5.12 -8.32
CA GLY A 109 15.65 5.97 -8.84
C GLY A 109 17.00 5.68 -8.16
N LYS A 110 17.01 5.47 -6.83
CA LYS A 110 18.23 5.11 -6.11
C LYS A 110 18.79 3.75 -6.52
N TYR A 111 17.94 2.76 -6.78
CA TYR A 111 18.40 1.46 -7.27
C TYR A 111 19.06 1.55 -8.66
N LEU A 112 18.61 2.45 -9.53
CA LEU A 112 19.22 2.68 -10.83
C LEU A 112 20.62 3.29 -10.72
N ASN A 113 20.88 4.12 -9.72
CA ASN A 113 22.21 4.67 -9.46
C ASN A 113 23.26 3.59 -9.18
N VAL A 114 22.84 2.45 -8.59
CA VAL A 114 23.72 1.28 -8.37
C VAL A 114 24.21 0.70 -9.72
N PHE A 115 23.44 0.86 -10.79
CA PHE A 115 23.80 0.44 -12.14
C PHE A 115 24.55 1.52 -12.94
N GLY A 116 24.97 2.62 -12.29
CA GLY A 116 25.72 3.71 -12.91
C GLY A 116 24.88 4.72 -13.70
N LEU A 117 23.55 4.67 -13.58
CA LEU A 117 22.64 5.62 -14.22
C LEU A 117 22.25 6.70 -13.19
N ASP A 118 22.89 7.86 -13.27
CA ASP A 118 22.60 9.01 -12.39
C ASP A 118 21.36 9.80 -12.84
N LEU A 119 20.23 9.13 -12.91
CA LEU A 119 18.93 9.67 -13.35
C LEU A 119 17.90 9.70 -12.21
N GLY A 120 18.33 9.74 -10.95
CA GLY A 120 17.51 9.45 -9.77
C GLY A 120 16.18 10.16 -9.68
N LYS A 121 16.15 11.51 -9.75
CA LYS A 121 14.92 12.31 -9.58
C LYS A 121 14.10 12.38 -10.86
N GLU A 122 14.74 12.59 -11.97
CA GLU A 122 14.11 12.69 -13.30
C GLU A 122 13.40 11.38 -13.65
N PHE A 123 14.06 10.27 -13.38
CA PHE A 123 13.48 8.94 -13.56
C PHE A 123 12.27 8.70 -12.64
N ALA A 124 12.35 9.11 -11.38
CA ALA A 124 11.23 8.99 -10.44
C ALA A 124 9.99 9.75 -10.93
N ILE A 125 10.17 11.00 -11.38
CA ILE A 125 9.10 11.83 -11.93
C ILE A 125 8.52 11.20 -13.21
N ALA A 126 9.38 10.78 -14.13
CA ALA A 126 8.95 10.15 -15.37
C ALA A 126 8.12 8.87 -15.10
N MET A 127 8.53 8.03 -14.15
CA MET A 127 7.81 6.83 -13.78
C MET A 127 6.45 7.11 -13.16
N ILE A 128 6.34 8.12 -12.30
CA ILE A 128 5.03 8.53 -11.75
C ILE A 128 4.09 8.96 -12.88
N LEU A 129 4.58 9.77 -13.81
CA LEU A 129 3.79 10.25 -14.94
C LEU A 129 3.38 9.10 -15.87
N ILE A 130 4.29 8.21 -16.22
CA ILE A 130 4.00 7.04 -17.07
C ILE A 130 2.93 6.16 -16.43
N VAL A 131 3.07 5.83 -15.14
CA VAL A 131 2.10 4.99 -14.43
C VAL A 131 0.76 5.69 -14.32
N ALA A 132 0.73 6.99 -14.02
CA ALA A 132 -0.51 7.77 -13.92
C ALA A 132 -1.26 7.80 -15.26
N VAL A 133 -0.55 8.06 -16.36
CA VAL A 133 -1.11 8.04 -17.72
C VAL A 133 -1.63 6.64 -18.06
N PHE A 134 -0.83 5.61 -17.82
CA PHE A 134 -1.20 4.22 -18.11
C PHE A 134 -2.46 3.79 -17.35
N GLN A 135 -2.57 4.15 -16.06
CA GLN A 135 -3.75 3.83 -15.25
C GLN A 135 -5.00 4.62 -15.62
N SER A 136 -4.85 5.78 -16.27
CA SER A 136 -5.98 6.61 -16.71
C SER A 136 -6.72 6.02 -17.92
N PHE A 137 -6.08 5.16 -18.72
CA PHE A 137 -6.68 4.65 -19.95
C PHE A 137 -7.73 3.55 -19.74
N SER A 138 -7.57 2.65 -18.76
CA SER A 138 -8.50 1.54 -18.57
C SER A 138 -8.40 0.90 -17.20
N LEU A 139 -9.53 0.86 -16.47
CA LEU A 139 -9.64 0.18 -15.18
C LEU A 139 -9.34 -1.33 -15.29
N ASN A 140 -9.74 -1.97 -16.39
CA ASN A 140 -9.50 -3.39 -16.61
C ASN A 140 -8.02 -3.70 -16.81
N LEU A 141 -7.33 -2.86 -17.56
CA LEU A 141 -5.90 -3.01 -17.80
C LEU A 141 -5.09 -2.76 -16.52
N SER A 142 -5.45 -1.71 -15.78
CA SER A 142 -4.89 -1.40 -14.47
C SER A 142 -5.04 -2.55 -13.47
N SER A 143 -6.24 -3.16 -13.39
CA SER A 143 -6.49 -4.30 -12.50
C SER A 143 -5.68 -5.53 -12.88
N LYS A 144 -5.55 -5.84 -14.17
CA LYS A 144 -4.71 -6.96 -14.64
C LYS A 144 -3.24 -6.74 -14.30
N PHE A 145 -2.75 -5.53 -14.57
CA PHE A 145 -1.38 -5.13 -14.24
C PHE A 145 -1.12 -5.29 -12.74
N GLN A 146 -2.00 -4.75 -11.89
CA GLN A 146 -1.91 -4.87 -10.44
C GLN A 146 -1.91 -6.32 -9.97
N ASN A 147 -2.79 -7.18 -10.52
CA ASN A 147 -2.86 -8.60 -10.16
C ASN A 147 -1.55 -9.34 -10.49
N ILE A 148 -0.97 -9.09 -11.67
CA ILE A 148 0.31 -9.70 -12.08
C ILE A 148 1.41 -9.31 -11.10
N PHE A 149 1.56 -8.03 -10.81
CA PHE A 149 2.58 -7.56 -9.86
C PHE A 149 2.33 -8.03 -8.42
N THR A 150 1.07 -8.22 -8.02
CA THR A 150 0.73 -8.80 -6.71
C THR A 150 1.21 -10.24 -6.61
N ILE A 151 0.91 -11.06 -7.62
CA ILE A 151 1.36 -12.45 -7.66
C ILE A 151 2.89 -12.51 -7.63
N LEU A 152 3.55 -11.67 -8.41
CA LEU A 152 5.02 -11.61 -8.46
C LEU A 152 5.63 -11.23 -7.12
N LYS A 153 5.07 -10.25 -6.40
CA LYS A 153 5.49 -9.89 -5.03
C LYS A 153 5.32 -11.04 -4.05
N VAL A 154 4.17 -11.71 -4.06
CA VAL A 154 3.88 -12.83 -3.16
C VAL A 154 4.83 -13.99 -3.44
N VAL A 155 5.02 -14.36 -4.70
CA VAL A 155 5.96 -15.41 -5.10
C VAL A 155 7.39 -15.04 -4.66
N PHE A 156 7.81 -13.81 -4.86
CA PHE A 156 9.12 -13.34 -4.45
C PHE A 156 9.34 -13.47 -2.93
N ILE A 157 8.34 -13.11 -2.12
CA ILE A 157 8.41 -13.28 -0.66
C ILE A 157 8.50 -14.76 -0.27
N ILE A 158 7.68 -15.61 -0.89
CA ILE A 158 7.71 -17.06 -0.62
C ILE A 158 9.08 -17.64 -0.96
N VAL A 159 9.66 -17.25 -2.09
CA VAL A 159 11.02 -17.66 -2.50
C VAL A 159 12.07 -17.20 -1.49
N LEU A 160 11.98 -15.94 -1.03
CA LEU A 160 12.90 -15.45 0.00
C LEU A 160 12.78 -16.22 1.32
N ILE A 161 11.56 -16.55 1.75
CA ILE A 161 11.33 -17.35 2.96
C ILE A 161 11.87 -18.79 2.78
N ALA A 162 11.76 -19.36 1.59
CA ALA A 162 12.25 -20.72 1.32
C ALA A 162 13.78 -20.81 1.20
N LEU A 163 14.44 -19.73 0.83
CA LEU A 163 15.91 -19.66 0.67
C LEU A 163 16.65 -19.20 1.93
N GLY A 164 15.98 -18.50 2.85
CA GLY A 164 16.56 -17.97 4.09
C GLY A 164 16.22 -18.77 5.30
#